data_8b01d5d006cd80c2e3014071e0a7b7eb
#
_entry.id   8b01d5d006cd80c2e3014071e0a7b7eb
#
_cell.length_a   1.000
_cell.length_b   1.000
_cell.length_c   1.000
_cell.angle_alpha   90.00
_cell.angle_beta   90.00
_cell.angle_gamma   90.00
#
_symmetry.space_group_name_H-M   'P 1'
#
loop_
_entity.id
_entity.type
_entity.pdbx_description
1 polymer ?
#
loop_
_entity_poly.entity_id
_entity_poly.type
_entity_poly.pdbx_seq_one_letter_code
_entity_poly.pdbx_strand_id
1 'polypeptide(L)'
;MSHQAEIERIDSDGDVGPLPPAVWEFDLDLGRDSDGVMNRIRGVVREIAKHQETSWPDDDYWKKVLPGWLTSSMPDLSQEECARLMAETPREKWSTLPWQFGSWIDAVRERGWKWWGAEVSGSRATVLLEITNVPGRVEAFKQILLAANAKVLQERY
;
A
#
# COMPACT_ATOMS: atom_id res chain seq x y z
N MET A 1 -4.73 3.53 16.92
CA MET A 1 -5.82 2.70 16.36
C MET A 1 -5.35 1.24 16.32
N SER A 2 -6.18 0.32 16.81
CA SER A 2 -5.89 -1.11 16.76
C SER A 2 -6.04 -1.65 15.33
N HIS A 3 -5.49 -2.84 15.05
CA HIS A 3 -5.68 -3.46 13.74
C HIS A 3 -7.16 -3.78 13.47
N GLN A 4 -7.92 -4.13 14.51
CA GLN A 4 -9.36 -4.39 14.37
C GLN A 4 -10.11 -3.12 13.97
N ALA A 5 -9.77 -1.99 14.58
CA ALA A 5 -10.37 -0.71 14.22
C ALA A 5 -10.01 -0.31 12.79
N GLU A 6 -8.78 -0.60 12.36
CA GLU A 6 -8.37 -0.37 10.97
C GLU A 6 -9.18 -1.24 9.99
N ILE A 7 -9.37 -2.52 10.29
CA ILE A 7 -10.17 -3.44 9.45
C ILE A 7 -11.62 -2.92 9.33
N GLU A 8 -12.20 -2.48 10.43
CA GLU A 8 -13.54 -1.90 10.41
C GLU A 8 -13.63 -0.68 9.50
N ARG A 9 -12.60 0.16 9.52
CA ARG A 9 -12.52 1.33 8.63
C ARG A 9 -12.31 0.94 7.17
N ILE A 10 -11.51 -0.09 6.89
CA ILE A 10 -11.33 -0.61 5.53
C ILE A 10 -12.66 -1.10 4.95
N ASP A 11 -13.45 -1.80 5.78
CA ASP A 11 -14.70 -2.41 5.38
C ASP A 11 -15.86 -1.39 5.33
N SER A 12 -15.64 -0.16 5.79
CA SER A 12 -16.68 0.88 5.87
C SER A 12 -16.69 1.75 4.61
N ASP A 13 -17.88 2.00 4.08
CA ASP A 13 -18.11 2.96 2.99
C ASP A 13 -18.70 4.29 3.50
N GLY A 14 -18.76 4.47 4.81
CA GLY A 14 -19.36 5.63 5.43
C GLY A 14 -18.45 6.84 5.53
N ASP A 15 -18.92 7.84 6.29
CA ASP A 15 -18.16 9.04 6.58
C ASP A 15 -16.85 8.69 7.28
N VAL A 16 -15.76 9.33 6.87
CA VAL A 16 -14.43 9.13 7.48
C VAL A 16 -14.36 9.69 8.90
N GLY A 17 -15.31 10.53 9.31
CA GLY A 17 -15.35 11.14 10.64
C GLY A 17 -14.27 12.19 10.86
N PRO A 18 -14.07 12.61 12.12
CA PRO A 18 -12.98 13.55 12.45
C PRO A 18 -11.63 12.96 12.09
N LEU A 19 -10.75 13.76 11.50
CA LEU A 19 -9.44 13.31 11.05
C LEU A 19 -8.47 13.16 12.24
N PRO A 20 -7.53 12.19 12.18
CA PRO A 20 -6.47 12.09 13.18
C PRO A 20 -5.46 13.25 13.04
N PRO A 21 -4.56 13.44 14.01
CA PRO A 21 -3.61 14.56 13.98
C PRO A 21 -2.69 14.60 12.76
N ALA A 22 -2.32 13.45 12.21
CA ALA A 22 -1.44 13.38 11.04
C ALA A 22 -2.08 12.49 9.98
N VAL A 23 -2.34 13.05 8.80
CA VAL A 23 -3.02 12.38 7.70
C VAL A 23 -2.23 12.60 6.41
N TRP A 24 -2.14 11.55 5.61
CA TRP A 24 -1.64 11.63 4.23
C TRP A 24 -2.81 11.30 3.29
N GLU A 25 -3.10 12.22 2.36
CA GLU A 25 -4.23 12.08 1.45
C GLU A 25 -3.76 11.78 0.03
N PHE A 26 -4.46 10.87 -0.63
CA PHE A 26 -4.23 10.54 -2.04
C PHE A 26 -5.49 10.79 -2.83
N ASP A 27 -5.42 11.69 -3.81
CA ASP A 27 -6.49 11.87 -4.79
C ASP A 27 -6.20 10.93 -5.96
N LEU A 28 -7.15 10.06 -6.27
CA LEU A 28 -6.98 8.97 -7.23
C LEU A 28 -7.96 9.08 -8.39
N ASP A 29 -7.47 8.69 -9.58
CA ASP A 29 -8.32 8.32 -10.70
C ASP A 29 -8.37 6.79 -10.77
N LEU A 30 -9.56 6.23 -10.59
CA LEU A 30 -9.78 4.78 -10.55
C LEU A 30 -10.15 4.20 -11.92
N GLY A 31 -10.37 5.05 -12.91
CA GLY A 31 -10.79 4.62 -14.23
C GLY A 31 -12.24 4.12 -14.25
N ARG A 32 -12.55 3.26 -15.22
CA ARG A 32 -13.92 2.78 -15.46
C ARG A 32 -14.37 1.74 -14.45
N ASP A 33 -13.46 0.91 -13.95
CA ASP A 33 -13.76 -0.14 -12.97
C ASP A 33 -13.43 0.33 -11.56
N SER A 34 -14.04 1.44 -11.16
CA SER A 34 -13.73 2.07 -9.86
C SER A 34 -13.97 1.14 -8.68
N ASP A 35 -15.09 0.39 -8.67
CA ASP A 35 -15.38 -0.56 -7.59
C ASP A 35 -14.35 -1.68 -7.54
N GLY A 36 -13.99 -2.24 -8.69
CA GLY A 36 -12.98 -3.29 -8.77
C GLY A 36 -11.60 -2.82 -8.28
N VAL A 37 -11.19 -1.61 -8.68
CA VAL A 37 -9.92 -1.03 -8.24
C VAL A 37 -9.93 -0.81 -6.73
N MET A 38 -10.98 -0.22 -6.17
CA MET A 38 -11.07 0.00 -4.73
C MET A 38 -11.10 -1.31 -3.94
N ASN A 39 -11.82 -2.32 -4.44
CA ASN A 39 -11.87 -3.63 -3.80
C ASN A 39 -10.49 -4.29 -3.77
N ARG A 40 -9.71 -4.16 -4.85
CA ARG A 40 -8.34 -4.67 -4.89
C ARG A 40 -7.46 -3.98 -3.84
N ILE A 41 -7.51 -2.66 -3.76
CA ILE A 41 -6.71 -1.90 -2.80
C ILE A 41 -7.09 -2.28 -1.37
N ARG A 42 -8.38 -2.26 -1.04
CA ARG A 42 -8.88 -2.60 0.30
C ARG A 42 -8.52 -4.02 0.70
N GLY A 43 -8.62 -4.97 -0.22
CA GLY A 43 -8.29 -6.37 0.04
C GLY A 43 -6.85 -6.58 0.48
N VAL A 44 -5.90 -5.91 -0.16
CA VAL A 44 -4.49 -6.00 0.19
C VAL A 44 -4.22 -5.35 1.55
N VAL A 45 -4.74 -4.15 1.78
CA VAL A 45 -4.55 -3.44 3.06
C VAL A 45 -5.17 -4.23 4.21
N ARG A 46 -6.34 -4.84 3.97
CA ARG A 46 -7.00 -5.68 4.95
C ARG A 46 -6.16 -6.89 5.33
N GLU A 47 -5.54 -7.54 4.35
CA GLU A 47 -4.66 -8.68 4.60
C GLU A 47 -3.44 -8.29 5.44
N ILE A 48 -2.84 -7.14 5.14
CA ILE A 48 -1.74 -6.58 5.93
C ILE A 48 -2.20 -6.33 7.37
N ALA A 49 -3.34 -5.66 7.54
CA ALA A 49 -3.87 -5.31 8.87
C ALA A 49 -4.16 -6.54 9.72
N LYS A 50 -4.67 -7.63 9.12
CA LYS A 50 -4.97 -8.87 9.84
C LYS A 50 -3.76 -9.48 10.54
N HIS A 51 -2.57 -9.27 9.99
CA HIS A 51 -1.34 -9.88 10.53
C HIS A 51 -0.47 -8.93 11.32
N GLN A 52 -0.87 -7.67 11.46
CA GLN A 52 -0.03 -6.64 12.06
C GLN A 52 0.20 -6.83 13.57
N GLU A 53 -0.78 -7.37 14.29
CA GLU A 53 -0.70 -7.61 15.74
C GLU A 53 -0.50 -9.08 16.09
N THR A 54 -0.25 -9.93 15.11
CA THR A 54 0.04 -11.36 15.28
C THR A 54 1.48 -11.65 14.86
N SER A 55 1.89 -12.91 14.92
CA SER A 55 3.15 -13.32 14.33
C SER A 55 3.12 -13.03 12.83
N TRP A 56 4.05 -12.20 12.36
CA TRP A 56 4.10 -11.84 10.95
C TRP A 56 4.51 -13.05 10.12
N PRO A 57 3.70 -13.45 9.12
CA PRO A 57 4.01 -14.61 8.29
C PRO A 57 5.28 -14.43 7.47
N ASP A 58 5.87 -15.55 7.04
CA ASP A 58 7.03 -15.51 6.15
C ASP A 58 6.66 -15.11 4.71
N ASP A 59 7.68 -14.92 3.88
CA ASP A 59 7.49 -14.49 2.49
C ASP A 59 6.70 -15.52 1.68
N ASP A 60 6.86 -16.81 1.95
CA ASP A 60 6.15 -17.87 1.23
C ASP A 60 4.63 -17.78 1.46
N TYR A 61 4.21 -17.46 2.68
CA TYR A 61 2.81 -17.20 2.98
C TYR A 61 2.28 -16.04 2.14
N TRP A 62 3.01 -14.92 2.13
CA TRP A 62 2.58 -13.73 1.40
C TRP A 62 2.53 -13.96 -0.10
N LYS A 63 3.45 -14.74 -0.66
CA LYS A 63 3.41 -15.11 -2.07
C LYS A 63 2.13 -15.89 -2.45
N LYS A 64 1.59 -16.64 -1.50
CA LYS A 64 0.37 -17.43 -1.72
C LYS A 64 -0.91 -16.62 -1.55
N VAL A 65 -0.96 -15.72 -0.57
CA VAL A 65 -2.21 -15.02 -0.22
C VAL A 65 -2.38 -13.70 -0.96
N LEU A 66 -1.29 -13.03 -1.33
CA LEU A 66 -1.38 -11.78 -2.08
C LEU A 66 -1.83 -12.06 -3.51
N PRO A 67 -2.65 -11.18 -4.08
CA PRO A 67 -3.15 -11.39 -5.45
C PRO A 67 -2.03 -11.27 -6.48
N GLY A 68 -2.18 -12.03 -7.57
CA GLY A 68 -1.19 -12.08 -8.65
C GLY A 68 -0.94 -10.72 -9.31
N TRP A 69 -1.97 -9.85 -9.39
CA TRP A 69 -1.80 -8.53 -9.97
C TRP A 69 -0.80 -7.67 -9.19
N LEU A 70 -0.65 -7.92 -7.88
CA LEU A 70 0.33 -7.23 -7.03
C LEU A 70 1.69 -7.92 -7.09
N THR A 71 1.73 -9.23 -6.84
CA THR A 71 3.00 -9.97 -6.79
C THR A 71 3.75 -9.95 -8.12
N SER A 72 3.04 -10.01 -9.23
CA SER A 72 3.65 -9.93 -10.56
C SER A 72 4.25 -8.55 -10.87
N SER A 73 3.86 -7.52 -10.15
CA SER A 73 4.41 -6.17 -10.32
C SER A 73 5.75 -5.98 -9.64
N MET A 74 6.18 -6.93 -8.81
CA MET A 74 7.40 -6.82 -8.01
C MET A 74 8.27 -8.07 -8.22
N PRO A 75 9.50 -7.92 -8.76
CA PRO A 75 10.38 -9.08 -8.92
C PRO A 75 10.83 -9.63 -7.56
N ASP A 76 10.99 -10.96 -7.50
CA ASP A 76 11.52 -11.65 -6.33
C ASP A 76 13.01 -11.92 -6.57
N LEU A 77 13.83 -10.94 -6.28
CA LEU A 77 15.27 -10.98 -6.54
C LEU A 77 16.02 -11.46 -5.31
N SER A 78 17.13 -12.21 -5.55
CA SER A 78 18.08 -12.53 -4.49
C SER A 78 18.83 -11.28 -4.03
N GLN A 79 19.50 -11.35 -2.88
CA GLN A 79 20.35 -10.26 -2.40
C GLN A 79 21.45 -9.90 -3.41
N GLU A 80 22.06 -10.92 -4.04
CA GLU A 80 23.08 -10.71 -5.06
C GLU A 80 22.55 -9.99 -6.29
N GLU A 81 21.35 -10.37 -6.76
CA GLU A 81 20.70 -9.73 -7.90
C GLU A 81 20.33 -8.27 -7.58
N CYS A 82 19.83 -8.02 -6.38
CA CYS A 82 19.52 -6.66 -5.93
C CYS A 82 20.79 -5.81 -5.87
N ALA A 83 21.86 -6.33 -5.29
CA ALA A 83 23.14 -5.62 -5.19
C ALA A 83 23.72 -5.28 -6.57
N ARG A 84 23.64 -6.23 -7.51
CA ARG A 84 24.08 -6.02 -8.89
C ARG A 84 23.27 -4.93 -9.57
N LEU A 85 21.94 -5.00 -9.45
CA LEU A 85 21.06 -4.03 -10.07
C LEU A 85 21.32 -2.62 -9.54
N MET A 86 21.51 -2.48 -8.24
CA MET A 86 21.85 -1.19 -7.63
C MET A 86 23.23 -0.69 -8.08
N ALA A 87 24.22 -1.58 -8.19
CA ALA A 87 25.55 -1.23 -8.64
C ALA A 87 25.58 -0.76 -10.11
N GLU A 88 24.75 -1.37 -10.95
CA GLU A 88 24.65 -1.05 -12.38
C GLU A 88 23.77 0.17 -12.66
N THR A 89 23.00 0.63 -11.67
CA THR A 89 22.06 1.75 -11.83
C THR A 89 22.63 2.99 -11.16
N PRO A 90 22.68 4.15 -11.84
CA PRO A 90 23.11 5.39 -11.21
C PRO A 90 22.24 5.70 -9.97
N ARG A 91 22.87 6.20 -8.92
CA ARG A 91 22.19 6.43 -7.63
C ARG A 91 20.96 7.34 -7.75
N GLU A 92 21.05 8.36 -8.61
CA GLU A 92 19.96 9.28 -8.87
C GLU A 92 18.76 8.61 -9.55
N LYS A 93 18.92 7.41 -10.09
CA LYS A 93 17.86 6.62 -10.72
C LYS A 93 17.36 5.46 -9.87
N TRP A 94 17.84 5.31 -8.63
CA TRP A 94 17.40 4.22 -7.76
C TRP A 94 15.90 4.28 -7.48
N SER A 95 15.31 5.46 -7.42
CA SER A 95 13.88 5.62 -7.21
C SER A 95 13.02 5.08 -8.36
N THR A 96 13.62 4.85 -9.53
CA THR A 96 12.93 4.29 -10.69
C THR A 96 12.97 2.76 -10.73
N LEU A 97 13.77 2.14 -9.86
CA LEU A 97 13.83 0.69 -9.77
C LEU A 97 12.50 0.13 -9.24
N PRO A 98 12.05 -1.02 -9.78
CA PRO A 98 10.83 -1.64 -9.25
C PRO A 98 11.05 -2.12 -7.81
N TRP A 99 9.97 -2.12 -7.01
CA TRP A 99 10.01 -2.76 -5.71
C TRP A 99 10.43 -4.22 -5.87
N GLN A 100 11.35 -4.65 -5.02
CA GLN A 100 11.66 -6.06 -4.86
C GLN A 100 10.69 -6.63 -3.82
N PHE A 101 10.18 -7.84 -4.03
CA PHE A 101 9.11 -8.42 -3.21
C PHE A 101 9.43 -8.43 -1.72
N GLY A 102 10.60 -8.96 -1.33
CA GLY A 102 11.00 -9.03 0.08
C GLY A 102 11.12 -7.67 0.74
N SER A 103 11.65 -6.68 0.02
CA SER A 103 11.76 -5.31 0.52
C SER A 103 10.38 -4.68 0.74
N TRP A 104 9.43 -4.96 -0.17
CA TRP A 104 8.07 -4.47 -0.02
C TRP A 104 7.38 -5.11 1.21
N ILE A 105 7.55 -6.42 1.41
CA ILE A 105 7.01 -7.11 2.59
C ILE A 105 7.57 -6.49 3.88
N ASP A 106 8.86 -6.21 3.93
CA ASP A 106 9.48 -5.54 5.10
C ASP A 106 8.90 -4.14 5.31
N ALA A 107 8.70 -3.39 4.23
CA ALA A 107 8.16 -2.04 4.31
C ALA A 107 6.71 -2.02 4.85
N VAL A 108 5.87 -2.98 4.46
CA VAL A 108 4.49 -3.04 4.96
C VAL A 108 4.42 -3.61 6.37
N ARG A 109 5.35 -4.49 6.73
CA ARG A 109 5.48 -4.97 8.12
C ARG A 109 5.80 -3.83 9.07
N GLU A 110 6.71 -2.95 8.67
CA GLU A 110 7.19 -1.84 9.48
C GLU A 110 6.51 -0.51 9.12
N ARG A 111 5.36 -0.56 8.48
CA ARG A 111 4.66 0.62 8.01
C ARG A 111 4.39 1.62 9.13
N GLY A 112 4.55 2.89 8.81
CA GLY A 112 4.20 4.00 9.71
C GLY A 112 2.87 4.64 9.34
N TRP A 113 1.94 3.88 8.75
CA TRP A 113 0.64 4.34 8.32
C TRP A 113 -0.43 3.28 8.56
N LYS A 114 -1.68 3.72 8.68
CA LYS A 114 -2.86 2.86 8.73
C LYS A 114 -3.96 3.45 7.87
N TRP A 115 -4.81 2.60 7.34
CA TRP A 115 -5.97 3.05 6.57
C TRP A 115 -6.93 3.81 7.49
N TRP A 116 -7.23 5.05 7.14
CA TRP A 116 -8.24 5.82 7.87
C TRP A 116 -9.60 5.77 7.19
N GLY A 117 -9.65 5.98 5.89
CA GLY A 117 -10.90 5.92 5.15
C GLY A 117 -10.72 6.29 3.68
N ALA A 118 -11.82 6.24 2.96
CA ALA A 118 -11.86 6.66 1.57
C ALA A 118 -13.22 7.27 1.25
N GLU A 119 -13.20 8.28 0.39
CA GLU A 119 -14.39 8.88 -0.19
C GLU A 119 -14.35 8.65 -1.69
N VAL A 120 -15.35 7.93 -2.23
CA VAL A 120 -15.40 7.54 -3.63
C VAL A 120 -16.56 8.28 -4.30
N SER A 121 -16.28 8.90 -5.45
CA SER A 121 -17.30 9.57 -6.26
C SER A 121 -17.03 9.27 -7.74
N GLY A 122 -17.83 8.38 -8.31
CA GLY A 122 -17.63 7.93 -9.70
C GLY A 122 -16.28 7.27 -9.89
N SER A 123 -15.46 7.77 -10.81
CA SER A 123 -14.13 7.27 -11.10
C SER A 123 -13.05 7.90 -10.22
N ARG A 124 -13.41 8.75 -9.28
CA ARG A 124 -12.47 9.46 -8.40
C ARG A 124 -12.60 8.97 -6.97
N ALA A 125 -11.48 9.00 -6.25
CA ALA A 125 -11.47 8.69 -4.82
C ALA A 125 -10.43 9.53 -4.12
N THR A 126 -10.70 9.81 -2.84
CA THR A 126 -9.69 10.35 -1.92
C THR A 126 -9.49 9.29 -0.85
N VAL A 127 -8.27 8.80 -0.74
CA VAL A 127 -7.88 7.82 0.29
C VAL A 127 -7.07 8.54 1.36
N LEU A 128 -7.42 8.27 2.61
CA LEU A 128 -6.80 8.88 3.78
C LEU A 128 -6.04 7.81 4.56
N LEU A 129 -4.77 8.08 4.85
CA LEU A 129 -3.96 7.25 5.72
C LEU A 129 -3.63 8.05 6.99
N GLU A 130 -3.83 7.42 8.16
CA GLU A 130 -3.28 7.94 9.40
C GLU A 130 -1.79 7.67 9.43
N ILE A 131 -0.98 8.70 9.69
CA ILE A 131 0.46 8.52 9.86
C ILE A 131 0.74 8.29 11.35
N THR A 132 1.21 7.09 11.66
CA THR A 132 1.43 6.64 13.04
C THR A 132 2.88 6.77 13.47
N ASN A 133 3.81 6.71 12.52
CA ASN A 133 5.26 6.85 12.75
C ASN A 133 5.91 7.58 11.59
N VAL A 134 7.04 8.21 11.86
CA VAL A 134 7.86 8.84 10.82
C VAL A 134 9.15 8.04 10.68
N PRO A 135 9.53 7.60 9.46
CA PRO A 135 8.82 7.83 8.19
C PRO A 135 7.56 6.98 8.05
N GLY A 136 6.57 7.48 7.31
CA GLY A 136 5.30 6.78 7.10
C GLY A 136 5.39 5.57 6.16
N ARG A 137 6.44 5.48 5.35
CA ARG A 137 6.68 4.42 4.37
C ARG A 137 5.53 4.24 3.37
N VAL A 138 4.91 5.36 2.99
CA VAL A 138 3.75 5.38 2.09
C VAL A 138 4.09 4.93 0.66
N GLU A 139 5.36 4.87 0.29
CA GLU A 139 5.80 4.36 -1.00
C GLU A 139 5.36 2.92 -1.23
N ALA A 140 5.34 2.10 -0.17
CA ALA A 140 4.84 0.73 -0.27
C ALA A 140 3.33 0.71 -0.54
N PHE A 141 2.58 1.64 0.04
CA PHE A 141 1.16 1.82 -0.28
C PHE A 141 0.96 2.30 -1.72
N LYS A 142 1.81 3.21 -2.19
CA LYS A 142 1.75 3.69 -3.58
C LYS A 142 1.98 2.55 -4.58
N GLN A 143 2.77 1.55 -4.23
CA GLN A 143 2.94 0.35 -5.06
C GLN A 143 1.62 -0.42 -5.20
N ILE A 144 0.84 -0.52 -4.12
CA ILE A 144 -0.49 -1.14 -4.18
C ILE A 144 -1.38 -0.37 -5.17
N LEU A 145 -1.39 0.95 -5.07
CA LEU A 145 -2.17 1.81 -5.95
C LEU A 145 -1.78 1.60 -7.42
N LEU A 146 -0.50 1.63 -7.70
CA LEU A 146 0.03 1.45 -9.04
C LEU A 146 -0.37 0.09 -9.62
N ALA A 147 -0.16 -0.98 -8.87
CA ALA A 147 -0.45 -2.34 -9.31
C ALA A 147 -1.97 -2.57 -9.47
N ALA A 148 -2.79 -1.87 -8.70
CA ALA A 148 -4.25 -1.96 -8.80
C ALA A 148 -4.83 -1.11 -9.94
N ASN A 149 -4.00 -0.38 -10.67
CA ASN A 149 -4.40 0.55 -11.74
C ASN A 149 -5.09 1.82 -11.24
N ALA A 150 -4.81 2.23 -10.01
CA ALA A 150 -5.22 3.53 -9.51
C ALA A 150 -4.14 4.56 -9.84
N LYS A 151 -4.53 5.65 -10.49
CA LYS A 151 -3.58 6.72 -10.82
C LYS A 151 -3.62 7.78 -9.72
N VAL A 152 -2.47 8.09 -9.15
CA VAL A 152 -2.34 9.16 -8.16
C VAL A 152 -2.33 10.50 -8.88
N LEU A 153 -3.32 11.34 -8.61
CA LEU A 153 -3.44 12.67 -9.20
C LEU A 153 -2.76 13.72 -8.33
N GLN A 154 -2.87 13.57 -7.02
CA GLN A 154 -2.30 14.50 -6.05
C GLN A 154 -2.12 13.81 -4.70
N GLU A 155 -1.09 14.24 -3.95
CA GLU A 155 -0.86 13.83 -2.56
C GLU A 155 -0.81 15.08 -1.69
N ARG A 156 -1.35 14.96 -0.46
CA ARG A 156 -1.31 16.03 0.54
C ARG A 156 -1.01 15.44 1.91
N TYR A 157 -0.17 16.13 2.69
CA TYR A 157 0.14 15.74 4.07
C TYR A 157 0.55 16.93 4.92
#